data_4cd80a1aab2e589eb3e4ae2e8e8ea5cb
#
_entry.id   4cd80a1aab2e589eb3e4ae2e8e8ea5cb
#
_cell.length_a   1.000
_cell.length_b   1.000
_cell.length_c   1.000
_cell.angle_alpha   90.00
_cell.angle_beta   90.00
_cell.angle_gamma   90.00
#
_symmetry.space_group_name_H-M   'P 1'
#
loop_
_entity.id
_entity.type
_entity.pdbx_description
1 polymer ?
#
loop_
_entity_poly.entity_id
_entity_poly.type
_entity_poly.pdbx_seq_one_letter_code
_entity_poly.pdbx_strand_id
1 'polypeptide(L)'
;DTFLADTRKDELPAGIFGFLEQFTGRLLALRQDFTPQIARLVASRLKFVQLPMRLLYLGPTFGQDGDGSRIEEHQGGAELIGEAGIKADAEVLGTVCLALKAMGFERFKVYIGDAVFVKSLLALPFQDNATRHAFCSAWRQRNLEALDVIVEKLPIDQQTKGTLVNLPFLVGSRDALKGRVSSSSWRPLQKSLQGVEGLFEALEDVLPEAEKCIELDLGAAPKHAYYTGLFFEVYAEGFPQLIALGGRYDQLFSVFETNVPAVGAGFKLSAIMKVRREPVNF
;
A
#
# COMPACT_ATOMS: atom_id res chain seq x y z
N ASP A 1 10.73 1.56 -18.49
CA ASP A 1 12.09 1.32 -17.97
C ASP A 1 12.14 1.20 -16.44
N THR A 2 11.26 1.87 -15.71
CA THR A 2 11.30 1.91 -14.23
C THR A 2 10.82 0.62 -13.57
N PHE A 3 9.86 -0.09 -14.18
CA PHE A 3 9.35 -1.37 -13.67
C PHE A 3 10.19 -2.58 -14.11
N LEU A 4 10.99 -2.44 -15.16
CA LEU A 4 11.76 -3.53 -15.72
C LEU A 4 13.17 -3.64 -15.14
N ALA A 5 13.59 -2.68 -14.30
CA ALA A 5 14.92 -2.68 -13.72
C ALA A 5 15.16 -3.84 -12.75
N ASP A 6 14.11 -4.42 -12.18
CA ASP A 6 14.18 -5.50 -11.16
C ASP A 6 13.69 -6.87 -11.71
N THR A 7 13.24 -6.92 -12.95
CA THR A 7 12.85 -8.17 -13.62
C THR A 7 13.98 -8.69 -14.49
N ARG A 8 14.17 -10.00 -14.50
CA ARG A 8 15.03 -10.67 -15.50
C ARG A 8 14.65 -10.14 -16.87
N LYS A 9 15.63 -9.72 -17.65
CA LYS A 9 15.50 -8.90 -18.87
C LYS A 9 14.49 -9.37 -19.93
N ASP A 10 13.89 -10.54 -19.77
CA ASP A 10 13.08 -11.21 -20.78
C ASP A 10 11.64 -11.53 -20.36
N GLU A 11 11.22 -11.22 -19.11
CA GLU A 11 9.86 -11.52 -18.63
C GLU A 11 9.18 -10.26 -18.04
N LEU A 12 8.00 -9.94 -18.54
CA LEU A 12 7.14 -8.92 -17.93
C LEU A 12 6.49 -9.48 -16.67
N PRO A 13 6.39 -8.69 -15.59
CA PRO A 13 5.60 -9.07 -14.43
C PRO A 13 4.16 -9.41 -14.82
N ALA A 14 3.54 -10.34 -14.11
CA ALA A 14 2.17 -10.76 -14.36
C ALA A 14 1.21 -9.55 -14.37
N GLY A 15 0.28 -9.54 -15.32
CA GLY A 15 -0.73 -8.49 -15.45
C GLY A 15 -0.25 -7.22 -16.16
N ILE A 16 0.99 -7.17 -16.66
CA ILE A 16 1.48 -6.04 -17.47
C ILE A 16 1.22 -6.30 -18.96
N PHE A 17 0.61 -5.31 -19.62
CA PHE A 17 0.50 -5.32 -21.08
C PHE A 17 1.76 -4.75 -21.71
N GLY A 18 2.55 -5.61 -22.36
CA GLY A 18 3.75 -5.23 -23.07
C GLY A 18 3.64 -5.42 -24.57
N PHE A 19 4.41 -4.64 -25.32
CA PHE A 19 4.53 -4.76 -26.77
C PHE A 19 5.93 -4.34 -27.24
N LEU A 20 6.36 -4.90 -28.37
CA LEU A 20 7.60 -4.50 -29.01
C LEU A 20 7.35 -3.29 -29.91
N GLU A 21 8.10 -2.23 -29.65
CA GLU A 21 8.12 -1.06 -30.54
C GLU A 21 8.85 -1.44 -31.85
N GLN A 22 8.18 -1.23 -32.97
CA GLN A 22 8.60 -1.81 -34.25
C GLN A 22 9.93 -1.23 -34.81
N PHE A 23 10.21 0.05 -34.51
CA PHE A 23 11.38 0.74 -35.07
C PHE A 23 12.67 0.45 -34.29
N THR A 24 12.57 0.33 -32.96
CA THR A 24 13.74 0.17 -32.09
C THR A 24 13.89 -1.24 -31.54
N GLY A 25 12.85 -2.10 -31.67
CA GLY A 25 12.78 -3.40 -31.04
C GLY A 25 12.72 -3.36 -29.51
N ARG A 26 12.41 -2.20 -28.93
CA ARG A 26 12.34 -2.04 -27.46
C ARG A 26 11.03 -2.62 -26.93
N LEU A 27 11.14 -3.36 -25.84
CA LEU A 27 9.96 -3.79 -25.08
C LEU A 27 9.40 -2.58 -24.31
N LEU A 28 8.17 -2.23 -24.65
CA LEU A 28 7.39 -1.18 -23.96
C LEU A 28 6.27 -1.81 -23.16
N ALA A 29 5.82 -1.13 -22.12
CA ALA A 29 4.69 -1.56 -21.31
C ALA A 29 3.68 -0.42 -21.12
N LEU A 30 2.39 -0.76 -21.11
CA LEU A 30 1.36 0.18 -20.66
C LEU A 30 1.49 0.37 -19.15
N ARG A 31 1.21 1.61 -18.69
CA ARG A 31 1.32 1.94 -17.27
C ARG A 31 0.25 1.20 -16.45
N GLN A 32 0.66 0.55 -15.39
CA GLN A 32 -0.27 0.01 -14.37
C GLN A 32 -0.56 1.03 -13.26
N ASP A 33 0.34 2.02 -13.09
CA ASP A 33 0.30 3.01 -12.03
C ASP A 33 1.01 4.30 -12.48
N PHE A 34 0.59 5.45 -11.94
CA PHE A 34 1.18 6.75 -12.24
C PHE A 34 2.42 7.05 -11.39
N THR A 35 2.47 6.60 -10.15
CA THR A 35 3.52 6.95 -9.18
C THR A 35 4.94 6.74 -9.72
N PRO A 36 5.30 5.59 -10.36
CA PRO A 36 6.64 5.43 -10.94
C PRO A 36 6.93 6.37 -12.10
N GLN A 37 5.91 6.75 -12.87
CA GLN A 37 6.09 7.71 -13.96
C GLN A 37 6.29 9.13 -13.44
N ILE A 38 5.59 9.50 -12.36
CA ILE A 38 5.77 10.78 -11.67
C ILE A 38 7.16 10.83 -11.04
N ALA A 39 7.61 9.76 -10.38
CA ALA A 39 8.97 9.68 -9.86
C ALA A 39 10.02 9.92 -10.95
N ARG A 40 9.88 9.28 -12.13
CA ARG A 40 10.74 9.50 -13.27
C ARG A 40 10.67 10.94 -13.80
N LEU A 41 9.46 11.52 -13.91
CA LEU A 41 9.26 12.90 -14.34
C LEU A 41 9.98 13.88 -13.42
N VAL A 42 9.81 13.73 -12.11
CA VAL A 42 10.46 14.57 -11.10
C VAL A 42 11.97 14.45 -11.17
N ALA A 43 12.49 13.21 -11.17
CA ALA A 43 13.92 12.96 -11.20
C ALA A 43 14.61 13.45 -12.50
N SER A 44 13.89 13.45 -13.64
CA SER A 44 14.48 13.80 -14.93
C SER A 44 14.23 15.26 -15.35
N ARG A 45 13.01 15.77 -15.17
CA ARG A 45 12.58 17.06 -15.72
C ARG A 45 12.30 18.11 -14.65
N LEU A 46 11.91 17.71 -13.45
CA LEU A 46 11.56 18.62 -12.36
C LEU A 46 12.62 18.67 -11.25
N LYS A 47 13.80 18.12 -11.47
CA LYS A 47 14.88 18.04 -10.47
C LYS A 47 15.36 19.40 -9.94
N PHE A 48 15.07 20.50 -10.63
CA PHE A 48 15.42 21.87 -10.23
C PHE A 48 14.26 22.61 -9.56
N VAL A 49 13.07 21.98 -9.48
CA VAL A 49 11.91 22.58 -8.81
C VAL A 49 12.10 22.47 -7.31
N GLN A 50 11.74 23.53 -6.59
CA GLN A 50 11.84 23.56 -5.14
C GLN A 50 10.92 22.51 -4.50
N LEU A 51 11.45 21.76 -3.54
CA LEU A 51 10.70 20.84 -2.69
C LEU A 51 10.14 21.57 -1.45
N PRO A 52 9.02 21.10 -0.88
CA PRO A 52 8.21 19.97 -1.31
C PRO A 52 7.31 20.29 -2.52
N MET A 53 7.06 19.28 -3.37
CA MET A 53 6.12 19.38 -4.48
C MET A 53 4.83 18.63 -4.18
N ARG A 54 3.69 19.23 -4.53
CA ARG A 54 2.37 18.60 -4.53
C ARG A 54 1.89 18.49 -5.96
N LEU A 55 1.82 17.27 -6.47
CA LEU A 55 1.45 16.98 -7.85
C LEU A 55 0.12 16.26 -7.88
N LEU A 56 -0.73 16.65 -8.83
CA LEU A 56 -1.97 15.94 -9.12
C LEU A 56 -1.86 15.26 -10.47
N TYR A 57 -2.51 14.13 -10.62
CA TYR A 57 -2.60 13.41 -11.89
C TYR A 57 -3.99 12.84 -12.14
N LEU A 58 -4.29 12.66 -13.43
CA LEU A 58 -5.53 12.02 -13.88
C LEU A 58 -5.25 11.34 -15.22
N GLY A 59 -5.68 10.10 -15.36
CA GLY A 59 -5.59 9.39 -16.64
C GLY A 59 -5.82 7.89 -16.53
N PRO A 60 -5.72 7.17 -17.66
CA PRO A 60 -5.90 5.73 -17.69
C PRO A 60 -4.67 4.98 -17.19
N THR A 61 -4.89 3.90 -16.47
CA THR A 61 -3.94 2.85 -16.14
C THR A 61 -4.42 1.54 -16.74
N PHE A 62 -3.51 0.61 -17.03
CA PHE A 62 -3.80 -0.62 -17.74
C PHE A 62 -3.24 -1.80 -16.96
N GLY A 63 -4.07 -2.80 -16.71
CA GLY A 63 -3.67 -3.98 -15.99
C GLY A 63 -4.70 -5.07 -16.09
N GLN A 64 -4.31 -6.28 -15.74
CA GLN A 64 -5.19 -7.44 -15.72
C GLN A 64 -5.45 -7.83 -14.27
N ASP A 65 -6.71 -7.92 -13.88
CA ASP A 65 -7.10 -8.47 -12.59
C ASP A 65 -6.85 -10.00 -12.57
N GLY A 66 -6.82 -10.62 -11.40
CA GLY A 66 -6.52 -12.03 -11.25
C GLY A 66 -7.47 -12.98 -11.99
N ASP A 67 -8.66 -12.52 -12.35
CA ASP A 67 -9.64 -13.20 -13.20
C ASP A 67 -9.49 -12.86 -14.69
N GLY A 68 -8.52 -12.03 -15.04
CA GLY A 68 -8.27 -11.61 -16.43
C GLY A 68 -9.22 -10.56 -16.99
N SER A 69 -10.16 -10.06 -16.19
CA SER A 69 -11.32 -9.30 -16.68
C SER A 69 -11.06 -7.82 -16.94
N ARG A 70 -9.93 -7.24 -16.46
CA ARG A 70 -9.77 -5.81 -16.50
C ARG A 70 -8.57 -5.35 -17.30
N ILE A 71 -8.80 -4.41 -18.21
CA ILE A 71 -7.77 -3.85 -19.09
C ILE A 71 -7.50 -2.38 -18.77
N GLU A 72 -8.52 -1.55 -18.53
CA GLU A 72 -8.39 -0.12 -18.34
C GLU A 72 -9.08 0.37 -17.06
N GLU A 73 -8.43 1.26 -16.32
CA GLU A 73 -8.95 2.00 -15.17
C GLU A 73 -8.56 3.46 -15.25
N HIS A 74 -9.48 4.36 -14.96
CA HIS A 74 -9.14 5.75 -14.76
C HIS A 74 -8.73 6.00 -13.31
N GLN A 75 -7.50 6.46 -13.15
CA GLN A 75 -6.91 6.80 -11.86
C GLN A 75 -6.71 8.31 -11.76
N GLY A 76 -7.19 8.91 -10.68
CA GLY A 76 -6.83 10.26 -10.27
C GLY A 76 -6.07 10.19 -8.95
N GLY A 77 -5.10 11.06 -8.72
CA GLY A 77 -4.35 10.99 -7.48
C GLY A 77 -3.49 12.20 -7.20
N ALA A 78 -2.82 12.16 -6.05
CA ALA A 78 -1.93 13.20 -5.55
C ALA A 78 -0.65 12.60 -5.00
N GLU A 79 0.47 13.30 -5.25
CA GLU A 79 1.79 12.93 -4.75
C GLU A 79 2.39 14.13 -4.00
N LEU A 80 2.86 13.90 -2.79
CA LEU A 80 3.65 14.82 -1.97
C LEU A 80 5.10 14.34 -1.97
N ILE A 81 5.96 15.10 -2.62
CA ILE A 81 7.34 14.73 -2.88
C ILE A 81 8.27 15.73 -2.21
N GLY A 82 9.24 15.24 -1.45
CA GLY A 82 10.23 16.07 -0.76
C GLY A 82 9.88 16.36 0.70
N GLU A 83 8.81 15.77 1.23
CA GLU A 83 8.42 15.91 2.64
C GLU A 83 8.51 14.55 3.35
N ALA A 84 9.37 14.50 4.37
CA ALA A 84 9.57 13.29 5.16
C ALA A 84 8.65 13.25 6.38
N GLY A 85 8.46 12.04 6.91
CA GLY A 85 7.85 11.81 8.21
C GLY A 85 6.32 11.78 8.19
N ILE A 86 5.78 11.52 9.37
CA ILE A 86 4.40 11.14 9.59
C ILE A 86 3.40 12.26 9.27
N LYS A 87 3.81 13.54 9.36
CA LYS A 87 2.94 14.67 9.02
C LYS A 87 2.59 14.70 7.54
N ALA A 88 3.53 14.32 6.67
CA ALA A 88 3.27 14.20 5.24
C ALA A 88 2.32 13.01 4.96
N ASP A 89 2.46 11.90 5.68
CA ASP A 89 1.53 10.77 5.58
C ASP A 89 0.12 11.19 6.00
N ALA A 90 0.00 11.95 7.10
CA ALA A 90 -1.27 12.49 7.58
C ALA A 90 -1.90 13.49 6.59
N GLU A 91 -1.09 14.35 5.97
CA GLU A 91 -1.57 15.30 4.94
C GLU A 91 -2.21 14.57 3.76
N VAL A 92 -1.52 13.55 3.22
CA VAL A 92 -2.03 12.78 2.07
C VAL A 92 -3.26 11.96 2.46
N LEU A 93 -3.22 11.24 3.57
CA LEU A 93 -4.37 10.45 4.04
C LEU A 93 -5.58 11.34 4.36
N GLY A 94 -5.36 12.45 5.07
CA GLY A 94 -6.40 13.43 5.36
C GLY A 94 -7.02 14.01 4.08
N THR A 95 -6.17 14.34 3.09
CA THR A 95 -6.64 14.82 1.78
C THR A 95 -7.53 13.78 1.09
N VAL A 96 -7.17 12.49 1.13
CA VAL A 96 -8.00 11.41 0.56
C VAL A 96 -9.36 11.34 1.27
N CYS A 97 -9.37 11.36 2.60
CA CYS A 97 -10.61 11.31 3.37
C CYS A 97 -11.52 12.53 3.10
N LEU A 98 -10.94 13.72 3.05
CA LEU A 98 -11.67 14.95 2.75
C LEU A 98 -12.20 14.96 1.31
N ALA A 99 -11.42 14.48 0.35
CA ALA A 99 -11.88 14.35 -1.03
C ALA A 99 -13.05 13.36 -1.17
N LEU A 100 -13.02 12.22 -0.47
CA LEU A 100 -14.14 11.28 -0.45
C LEU A 100 -15.39 11.90 0.17
N LYS A 101 -15.25 12.63 1.29
CA LYS A 101 -16.38 13.37 1.88
C LYS A 101 -16.94 14.41 0.91
N ALA A 102 -16.09 15.18 0.23
CA ALA A 102 -16.49 16.15 -0.78
C ALA A 102 -17.18 15.51 -2.00
N MET A 103 -16.80 14.26 -2.35
CA MET A 103 -17.49 13.46 -3.36
C MET A 103 -18.81 12.85 -2.86
N GLY A 104 -19.23 13.08 -1.61
CA GLY A 104 -20.47 12.60 -1.03
C GLY A 104 -20.41 11.18 -0.45
N PHE A 105 -19.22 10.67 -0.15
CA PHE A 105 -19.07 9.43 0.59
C PHE A 105 -19.17 9.72 2.09
N GLU A 106 -20.30 9.41 2.70
CA GLU A 106 -20.51 9.61 4.15
C GLU A 106 -19.90 8.47 4.97
N ARG A 107 -19.90 7.25 4.42
CA ARG A 107 -19.42 6.04 5.08
C ARG A 107 -18.39 5.31 4.23
N PHE A 108 -17.18 5.27 4.73
CA PHE A 108 -16.06 4.51 4.16
C PHE A 108 -15.11 4.07 5.27
N LYS A 109 -14.30 3.05 5.00
CA LYS A 109 -13.26 2.57 5.89
C LYS A 109 -11.90 2.68 5.21
N VAL A 110 -10.93 3.12 5.99
CA VAL A 110 -9.52 3.17 5.65
C VAL A 110 -8.82 2.11 6.46
N TYR A 111 -8.17 1.17 5.81
CA TYR A 111 -7.32 0.17 6.46
C TYR A 111 -5.87 0.55 6.28
N ILE A 112 -5.15 0.69 7.40
CA ILE A 112 -3.73 1.09 7.42
C ILE A 112 -2.87 -0.12 7.72
N GLY A 113 -1.89 -0.38 6.85
CA GLY A 113 -0.82 -1.34 7.05
C GLY A 113 0.54 -0.65 7.10
N ASP A 114 1.59 -1.45 7.37
CA ASP A 114 2.96 -0.98 7.48
C ASP A 114 3.92 -1.86 6.66
N ALA A 115 4.47 -1.29 5.60
CA ALA A 115 5.42 -1.99 4.73
C ALA A 115 6.75 -2.31 5.43
N VAL A 116 7.15 -1.53 6.45
CA VAL A 116 8.35 -1.84 7.25
C VAL A 116 8.11 -3.10 8.08
N PHE A 117 6.92 -3.19 8.68
CA PHE A 117 6.51 -4.38 9.41
C PHE A 117 6.48 -5.61 8.47
N VAL A 118 5.86 -5.49 7.30
CA VAL A 118 5.84 -6.56 6.28
C VAL A 118 7.26 -6.98 5.87
N LYS A 119 8.18 -6.04 5.65
CA LYS A 119 9.59 -6.37 5.37
C LYS A 119 10.24 -7.17 6.51
N SER A 120 9.89 -6.88 7.76
CA SER A 120 10.38 -7.64 8.90
C SER A 120 9.86 -9.08 8.96
N LEU A 121 8.61 -9.30 8.49
CA LEU A 121 8.06 -10.66 8.32
C LEU A 121 8.83 -11.44 7.25
N LEU A 122 9.15 -10.79 6.13
CA LEU A 122 9.89 -11.42 5.03
C LEU A 122 11.35 -11.69 5.38
N ALA A 123 11.89 -11.01 6.40
CA ALA A 123 13.25 -11.18 6.92
C ALA A 123 13.35 -12.24 8.04
N LEU A 124 12.26 -12.93 8.38
CA LEU A 124 12.29 -14.03 9.34
C LEU A 124 13.25 -15.15 8.86
N PRO A 125 13.84 -15.91 9.79
CA PRO A 125 14.84 -16.94 9.48
C PRO A 125 14.17 -18.20 8.90
N PHE A 126 13.64 -18.07 7.69
CA PHE A 126 13.13 -19.22 6.94
C PHE A 126 14.27 -20.15 6.51
N GLN A 127 14.03 -21.45 6.51
CA GLN A 127 15.01 -22.46 6.12
C GLN A 127 15.44 -22.31 4.66
N ASP A 128 14.50 -21.95 3.81
CA ASP A 128 14.69 -21.74 2.36
C ASP A 128 13.65 -20.80 1.76
N ASN A 129 13.83 -20.48 0.48
CA ASN A 129 12.89 -19.63 -0.25
C ASN A 129 11.52 -20.28 -0.43
N ALA A 130 11.43 -21.61 -0.56
CA ALA A 130 10.16 -22.30 -0.71
C ALA A 130 9.31 -22.17 0.54
N THR A 131 9.90 -22.33 1.74
CA THR A 131 9.23 -22.13 3.03
C THR A 131 8.77 -20.68 3.20
N ARG A 132 9.60 -19.69 2.79
CA ARG A 132 9.20 -18.28 2.81
C ARG A 132 8.02 -18.01 1.87
N HIS A 133 8.01 -18.57 0.66
CA HIS A 133 6.90 -18.45 -0.29
C HIS A 133 5.63 -19.10 0.27
N ALA A 134 5.75 -20.28 0.88
CA ALA A 134 4.61 -20.96 1.52
C ALA A 134 4.02 -20.12 2.67
N PHE A 135 4.88 -19.51 3.50
CA PHE A 135 4.44 -18.58 4.56
C PHE A 135 3.68 -17.39 3.96
N CYS A 136 4.24 -16.73 2.95
CA CYS A 136 3.59 -15.58 2.31
C CYS A 136 2.25 -15.95 1.68
N SER A 137 2.14 -17.14 1.09
CA SER A 137 0.90 -17.65 0.52
C SER A 137 -0.15 -17.92 1.61
N ALA A 138 0.22 -18.64 2.66
CA ALA A 138 -0.66 -18.94 3.79
C ALA A 138 -1.14 -17.65 4.49
N TRP A 139 -0.23 -16.68 4.70
CA TRP A 139 -0.55 -15.38 5.28
C TRP A 139 -1.57 -14.60 4.43
N ARG A 140 -1.31 -14.45 3.12
CA ARG A 140 -2.24 -13.74 2.19
C ARG A 140 -3.61 -14.40 2.10
N GLN A 141 -3.65 -15.73 2.16
CA GLN A 141 -4.89 -16.53 2.14
C GLN A 141 -5.58 -16.62 3.50
N ARG A 142 -4.98 -16.04 4.56
CA ARG A 142 -5.44 -16.16 5.95
C ARG A 142 -5.61 -17.61 6.39
N ASN A 143 -4.75 -18.50 5.89
CA ASN A 143 -4.77 -19.94 6.22
C ASN A 143 -3.96 -20.19 7.49
N LEU A 144 -4.68 -20.24 8.63
CA LEU A 144 -4.07 -20.37 9.96
C LEU A 144 -3.37 -21.70 10.16
N GLU A 145 -3.94 -22.79 9.68
CA GLU A 145 -3.37 -24.13 9.84
C GLU A 145 -2.00 -24.21 9.13
N ALA A 146 -1.93 -23.71 7.91
CA ALA A 146 -0.66 -23.64 7.17
C ALA A 146 0.34 -22.70 7.84
N LEU A 147 -0.10 -21.55 8.37
CA LEU A 147 0.77 -20.64 9.12
C LEU A 147 1.36 -21.31 10.36
N ASP A 148 0.53 -21.99 11.15
CA ASP A 148 0.95 -22.66 12.38
C ASP A 148 2.03 -23.71 12.11
N VAL A 149 1.81 -24.57 11.10
CA VAL A 149 2.78 -25.61 10.69
C VAL A 149 4.13 -25.00 10.24
N ILE A 150 4.11 -23.86 9.55
CA ILE A 150 5.32 -23.22 9.06
C ILE A 150 6.04 -22.49 10.21
N VAL A 151 5.30 -21.72 11.00
CA VAL A 151 5.81 -20.88 12.08
C VAL A 151 6.42 -21.74 13.19
N GLU A 152 5.83 -22.91 13.49
CA GLU A 152 6.36 -23.81 14.51
C GLU A 152 7.81 -24.27 14.23
N LYS A 153 8.17 -24.36 12.96
CA LYS A 153 9.54 -24.76 12.53
C LYS A 153 10.54 -23.62 12.53
N LEU A 154 10.11 -22.37 12.72
CA LEU A 154 11.03 -21.23 12.73
C LEU A 154 11.83 -21.20 14.04
N PRO A 155 13.12 -20.91 14.00
CA PRO A 155 13.99 -20.79 15.18
C PRO A 155 13.79 -19.42 15.87
N ILE A 156 12.60 -19.15 16.33
CA ILE A 156 12.17 -17.92 17.03
C ILE A 156 11.43 -18.29 18.31
N ASP A 157 11.27 -17.33 19.21
CA ASP A 157 10.60 -17.53 20.49
C ASP A 157 9.09 -17.81 20.34
N GLN A 158 8.51 -18.50 21.33
CA GLN A 158 7.10 -18.92 21.30
C GLN A 158 6.12 -17.75 21.27
N GLN A 159 6.46 -16.62 21.88
CA GLN A 159 5.61 -15.44 21.86
C GLN A 159 5.52 -14.83 20.45
N THR A 160 6.66 -14.75 19.76
CA THR A 160 6.72 -14.32 18.35
C THR A 160 5.96 -15.30 17.46
N LYS A 161 6.11 -16.63 17.67
CA LYS A 161 5.34 -17.65 16.95
C LYS A 161 3.82 -17.40 17.07
N GLY A 162 3.33 -17.24 18.31
CA GLY A 162 1.92 -16.95 18.56
C GLY A 162 1.42 -15.68 17.88
N THR A 163 2.26 -14.64 17.82
CA THR A 163 1.95 -13.40 17.10
C THR A 163 1.83 -13.64 15.59
N LEU A 164 2.75 -14.43 15.00
CA LEU A 164 2.76 -14.72 13.57
C LEU A 164 1.57 -15.57 13.11
N VAL A 165 1.17 -16.56 13.89
CA VAL A 165 -0.03 -17.36 13.59
C VAL A 165 -1.29 -16.49 13.62
N ASN A 166 -1.37 -15.55 14.55
CA ASN A 166 -2.50 -14.63 14.68
C ASN A 166 -2.41 -13.39 13.79
N LEU A 167 -1.36 -13.25 12.98
CA LEU A 167 -1.15 -12.11 12.08
C LEU A 167 -2.37 -11.75 11.22
N PRO A 168 -3.11 -12.72 10.61
CA PRO A 168 -4.29 -12.42 9.83
C PRO A 168 -5.43 -11.75 10.60
N PHE A 169 -5.41 -11.79 11.93
CA PHE A 169 -6.40 -11.17 12.81
C PHE A 169 -5.91 -9.86 13.46
N LEU A 170 -4.73 -9.38 13.13
CA LEU A 170 -4.25 -8.09 13.58
C LEU A 170 -4.93 -6.96 12.79
N VAL A 171 -6.26 -6.98 12.81
CA VAL A 171 -7.14 -5.99 12.18
C VAL A 171 -8.13 -5.44 13.21
N GLY A 172 -8.45 -4.15 13.13
CA GLY A 172 -9.42 -3.49 13.98
C GLY A 172 -9.06 -2.06 14.36
N SER A 173 -9.81 -1.49 15.30
CA SER A 173 -9.53 -0.14 15.82
C SER A 173 -8.16 -0.08 16.52
N ARG A 174 -7.60 1.12 16.60
CA ARG A 174 -6.34 1.40 17.31
C ARG A 174 -6.34 0.79 18.73
N ASP A 175 -7.38 1.02 19.50
CA ASP A 175 -7.46 0.55 20.89
C ASP A 175 -7.59 -0.97 20.97
N ALA A 176 -8.35 -1.60 20.07
CA ALA A 176 -8.48 -3.05 20.03
C ALA A 176 -7.14 -3.74 19.71
N LEU A 177 -6.36 -3.19 18.79
CA LEU A 177 -5.04 -3.73 18.46
C LEU A 177 -4.00 -3.44 19.54
N LYS A 178 -4.04 -2.25 20.14
CA LYS A 178 -3.16 -1.90 21.27
C LYS A 178 -3.29 -2.91 22.40
N GLY A 179 -4.52 -3.30 22.77
CA GLY A 179 -4.76 -4.35 23.77
C GLY A 179 -4.22 -5.73 23.40
N ARG A 180 -4.30 -6.10 22.11
CA ARG A 180 -3.82 -7.41 21.63
C ARG A 180 -2.30 -7.48 21.48
N VAL A 181 -1.66 -6.37 21.17
CA VAL A 181 -0.23 -6.31 20.84
C VAL A 181 0.63 -5.88 22.03
N SER A 182 0.04 -5.24 23.06
CA SER A 182 0.75 -4.76 24.24
C SER A 182 1.54 -5.85 24.97
N SER A 183 1.11 -7.09 24.86
CA SER A 183 1.81 -8.26 25.43
C SER A 183 2.92 -8.82 24.53
N SER A 184 3.01 -8.38 23.26
CA SER A 184 4.01 -8.88 22.33
C SER A 184 5.36 -8.22 22.58
N SER A 185 6.42 -9.01 22.75
CA SER A 185 7.81 -8.52 22.83
C SER A 185 8.44 -8.28 21.46
N TRP A 186 7.73 -8.59 20.37
CA TRP A 186 8.28 -8.48 19.02
C TRP A 186 8.42 -7.03 18.57
N ARG A 187 9.67 -6.55 18.58
CA ARG A 187 10.01 -5.15 18.30
C ARG A 187 9.45 -4.59 16.99
N PRO A 188 9.43 -5.34 15.85
CA PRO A 188 8.85 -4.81 14.62
C PRO A 188 7.38 -4.41 14.77
N LEU A 189 6.60 -5.24 15.49
CA LEU A 189 5.18 -4.97 15.74
C LEU A 189 4.99 -3.74 16.65
N GLN A 190 5.79 -3.61 17.71
CA GLN A 190 5.75 -2.44 18.58
C GLN A 190 6.10 -1.14 17.85
N LYS A 191 7.12 -1.16 16.97
CA LYS A 191 7.47 0.00 16.14
C LYS A 191 6.36 0.38 15.17
N SER A 192 5.70 -0.60 14.57
CA SER A 192 4.57 -0.36 13.67
C SER A 192 3.43 0.35 14.40
N LEU A 193 3.08 -0.10 15.61
CA LEU A 193 2.06 0.58 16.44
C LEU A 193 2.45 2.00 16.81
N GLN A 194 3.72 2.24 17.18
CA GLN A 194 4.20 3.59 17.48
C GLN A 194 4.09 4.52 16.25
N GLY A 195 4.42 4.01 15.06
CA GLY A 195 4.25 4.76 13.81
C GLY A 195 2.79 5.13 13.56
N VAL A 196 1.88 4.19 13.81
CA VAL A 196 0.44 4.42 13.68
C VAL A 196 -0.07 5.43 14.72
N GLU A 197 0.39 5.35 15.97
CA GLU A 197 0.02 6.34 17.00
C GLU A 197 0.43 7.75 16.57
N GLY A 198 1.66 7.94 16.09
CA GLY A 198 2.10 9.22 15.54
C GLY A 198 1.27 9.71 14.34
N LEU A 199 0.74 8.77 13.51
CA LEU A 199 -0.17 9.14 12.43
C LEU A 199 -1.50 9.68 12.97
N PHE A 200 -2.10 9.03 13.97
CA PHE A 200 -3.34 9.53 14.57
C PHE A 200 -3.15 10.89 15.22
N GLU A 201 -2.06 11.10 15.96
CA GLU A 201 -1.70 12.41 16.52
C GLU A 201 -1.57 13.49 15.42
N ALA A 202 -0.92 13.17 14.31
CA ALA A 202 -0.77 14.09 13.18
C ALA A 202 -2.08 14.35 12.42
N LEU A 203 -3.05 13.44 12.51
CA LEU A 203 -4.37 13.58 11.87
C LEU A 203 -5.35 14.41 12.72
N GLU A 204 -5.10 14.63 14.02
CA GLU A 204 -6.03 15.34 14.89
C GLU A 204 -6.43 16.72 14.33
N ASP A 205 -5.48 17.45 13.74
CA ASP A 205 -5.71 18.76 13.14
C ASP A 205 -6.41 18.71 11.77
N VAL A 206 -6.18 17.63 11.00
CA VAL A 206 -6.64 17.51 9.61
C VAL A 206 -7.96 16.75 9.52
N LEU A 207 -8.10 15.72 10.33
CA LEU A 207 -9.25 14.82 10.35
C LEU A 207 -9.60 14.45 11.80
N PRO A 208 -10.23 15.35 12.60
CA PRO A 208 -10.52 15.12 14.02
C PRO A 208 -11.32 13.85 14.32
N GLU A 209 -12.06 13.35 13.34
CA GLU A 209 -12.86 12.13 13.45
C GLU A 209 -12.19 10.89 12.77
N ALA A 210 -10.85 10.91 12.65
CA ALA A 210 -10.09 9.83 11.99
C ALA A 210 -10.45 8.44 12.55
N GLU A 211 -10.65 8.32 13.86
CA GLU A 211 -10.98 7.05 14.52
C GLU A 211 -12.30 6.43 14.06
N LYS A 212 -13.23 7.21 13.52
CA LYS A 212 -14.51 6.70 13.03
C LYS A 212 -14.37 5.94 11.71
N CYS A 213 -13.40 6.31 10.89
CA CYS A 213 -13.23 5.72 9.56
C CYS A 213 -11.92 4.94 9.38
N ILE A 214 -10.95 5.06 10.28
CA ILE A 214 -9.66 4.39 10.18
C ILE A 214 -9.61 3.14 11.06
N GLU A 215 -9.22 2.04 10.45
CA GLU A 215 -8.87 0.79 11.11
C GLU A 215 -7.45 0.39 10.70
N LEU A 216 -6.80 -0.39 11.54
CA LEU A 216 -5.49 -0.95 11.25
C LEU A 216 -5.66 -2.36 10.67
N ASP A 217 -4.88 -2.69 9.67
CA ASP A 217 -4.69 -4.08 9.22
C ASP A 217 -3.18 -4.35 9.12
N LEU A 218 -2.58 -4.68 10.27
CA LEU A 218 -1.16 -5.01 10.35
C LEU A 218 -0.86 -6.36 9.68
N GLY A 219 -1.89 -7.16 9.43
CA GLY A 219 -1.80 -8.39 8.65
C GLY A 219 -1.90 -8.17 7.13
N ALA A 220 -2.11 -6.93 6.66
CA ALA A 220 -2.21 -6.65 5.24
C ALA A 220 -0.85 -6.72 4.53
N ALA A 221 -0.84 -7.26 3.32
CA ALA A 221 0.29 -7.16 2.42
C ALA A 221 0.09 -5.97 1.47
N PRO A 222 1.10 -5.09 1.30
CA PRO A 222 0.98 -3.94 0.42
C PRO A 222 0.77 -4.39 -1.03
N LYS A 223 -0.10 -3.70 -1.77
CA LYS A 223 -0.32 -3.98 -3.21
C LYS A 223 0.87 -3.61 -4.07
N HIS A 224 1.61 -2.56 -3.66
CA HIS A 224 2.79 -2.09 -4.38
C HIS A 224 4.05 -2.39 -3.58
N ALA A 225 5.00 -3.09 -4.22
CA ALA A 225 6.28 -3.48 -3.60
C ALA A 225 7.18 -2.28 -3.27
N TYR A 226 6.94 -1.13 -3.89
CA TYR A 226 7.73 0.09 -3.65
C TYR A 226 7.38 0.83 -2.35
N TYR A 227 6.32 0.44 -1.63
CA TYR A 227 6.01 1.06 -0.34
C TYR A 227 7.13 0.82 0.69
N THR A 228 7.47 1.88 1.42
CA THR A 228 8.57 1.90 2.38
C THR A 228 8.18 2.34 3.78
N GLY A 229 6.91 2.63 4.00
CA GLY A 229 6.34 3.08 5.27
C GLY A 229 4.89 2.64 5.41
N LEU A 230 4.09 3.49 6.04
CA LEU A 230 2.66 3.25 6.14
C LEU A 230 2.03 3.26 4.73
N PHE A 231 1.07 2.38 4.53
CA PHE A 231 0.22 2.34 3.35
C PHE A 231 -1.23 2.17 3.78
N PHE A 232 -2.16 2.50 2.92
CA PHE A 232 -3.58 2.40 3.22
C PHE A 232 -4.42 2.00 2.01
N GLU A 233 -5.53 1.37 2.31
CA GLU A 233 -6.58 0.98 1.36
C GLU A 233 -7.92 1.53 1.83
N VAL A 234 -8.73 2.02 0.90
CA VAL A 234 -10.03 2.63 1.22
C VAL A 234 -11.16 1.90 0.51
N TYR A 235 -12.18 1.57 1.28
CA TYR A 235 -13.39 0.89 0.80
C TYR A 235 -14.62 1.69 1.21
N ALA A 236 -15.59 1.83 0.29
CA ALA A 236 -16.90 2.37 0.63
C ALA A 236 -17.74 1.29 1.34
N GLU A 237 -18.56 1.71 2.32
CA GLU A 237 -19.43 0.77 3.01
C GLU A 237 -20.41 0.09 2.04
N GLY A 238 -20.57 -1.22 2.18
CA GLY A 238 -21.41 -2.03 1.28
C GLY A 238 -20.82 -2.30 -0.10
N PHE A 239 -19.59 -1.84 -0.38
CA PHE A 239 -18.94 -2.05 -1.67
C PHE A 239 -17.58 -2.73 -1.50
N PRO A 240 -17.40 -3.97 -2.01
CA PRO A 240 -16.21 -4.77 -1.73
C PRO A 240 -14.98 -4.36 -2.53
N GLN A 241 -15.11 -3.45 -3.50
CA GLN A 241 -13.99 -3.03 -4.32
C GLN A 241 -13.25 -1.84 -3.69
N LEU A 242 -11.94 -1.86 -3.85
CA LEU A 242 -11.05 -0.78 -3.46
C LEU A 242 -11.37 0.49 -4.25
N ILE A 243 -11.62 1.61 -3.56
CA ILE A 243 -11.91 2.92 -4.17
C ILE A 243 -10.73 3.87 -4.16
N ALA A 244 -9.81 3.74 -3.20
CA ALA A 244 -8.56 4.49 -3.15
C ALA A 244 -7.48 3.70 -2.42
N LEU A 245 -6.22 4.00 -2.71
CA LEU A 245 -5.06 3.43 -2.02
C LEU A 245 -3.92 4.45 -2.03
N GLY A 246 -3.02 4.31 -1.09
CA GLY A 246 -1.84 5.17 -1.00
C GLY A 246 -0.81 4.66 -0.02
N GLY A 247 0.29 5.38 0.10
CA GLY A 247 1.35 5.05 1.05
C GLY A 247 2.66 5.76 0.75
N ARG A 248 3.63 5.58 1.65
CA ARG A 248 4.98 6.15 1.58
C ARG A 248 5.90 5.28 0.71
N TYR A 249 6.72 5.92 -0.14
CA TYR A 249 7.59 5.24 -1.10
C TYR A 249 8.95 5.95 -1.29
N ASP A 250 9.63 6.27 -0.21
CA ASP A 250 10.88 7.05 -0.17
C ASP A 250 12.01 6.46 -1.04
N GLN A 251 12.04 5.14 -1.24
CA GLN A 251 13.08 4.45 -2.00
C GLN A 251 12.81 4.40 -3.52
N LEU A 252 11.63 4.79 -3.98
CA LEU A 252 11.30 4.70 -5.41
C LEU A 252 12.22 5.60 -6.26
N PHE A 253 12.63 6.74 -5.72
CA PHE A 253 13.51 7.67 -6.41
C PHE A 253 14.96 7.18 -6.52
N SER A 254 15.38 6.20 -5.71
CA SER A 254 16.74 5.65 -5.77
C SER A 254 17.07 4.99 -7.11
N VAL A 255 16.05 4.48 -7.82
CA VAL A 255 16.19 3.96 -9.19
C VAL A 255 16.68 5.03 -10.18
N PHE A 256 16.50 6.31 -9.84
CA PHE A 256 16.95 7.48 -10.61
C PHE A 256 18.13 8.19 -9.96
N GLU A 257 18.89 7.49 -9.11
CA GLU A 257 20.06 8.04 -8.42
C GLU A 257 19.74 9.28 -7.55
N THR A 258 18.49 9.36 -7.05
CA THR A 258 18.02 10.46 -6.22
C THR A 258 17.35 9.89 -4.97
N ASN A 259 17.56 10.51 -3.81
CA ASN A 259 16.88 10.13 -2.56
C ASN A 259 15.94 11.26 -2.15
N VAL A 260 14.67 11.11 -2.46
CA VAL A 260 13.63 12.09 -2.15
C VAL A 260 12.49 11.36 -1.45
N PRO A 261 12.13 11.75 -0.21
CA PRO A 261 11.00 11.16 0.49
C PRO A 261 9.72 11.50 -0.25
N ALA A 262 8.80 10.53 -0.31
CA ALA A 262 7.55 10.73 -1.00
C ALA A 262 6.42 9.85 -0.44
N VAL A 263 5.22 10.42 -0.47
CA VAL A 263 3.97 9.74 -0.13
C VAL A 263 2.89 10.19 -1.10
N GLY A 264 2.00 9.28 -1.50
CA GLY A 264 0.96 9.61 -2.46
C GLY A 264 -0.24 8.70 -2.35
N ALA A 265 -1.28 9.06 -3.09
CA ALA A 265 -2.51 8.29 -3.15
C ALA A 265 -3.20 8.38 -4.51
N GLY A 266 -3.87 7.29 -4.88
CA GLY A 266 -4.66 7.19 -6.10
C GLY A 266 -6.09 6.75 -5.82
N PHE A 267 -7.04 7.36 -6.53
CA PHE A 267 -8.44 7.01 -6.55
C PHE A 267 -8.75 6.17 -7.78
N LYS A 268 -9.48 5.08 -7.60
CA LYS A 268 -10.03 4.26 -8.68
C LYS A 268 -11.37 4.85 -9.13
N LEU A 269 -11.35 5.71 -10.14
CA LEU A 269 -12.52 6.49 -10.53
C LEU A 269 -13.65 5.62 -11.05
N SER A 270 -13.35 4.51 -11.75
CA SER A 270 -14.37 3.59 -12.22
C SER A 270 -15.10 2.92 -11.05
N ALA A 271 -14.38 2.55 -9.99
CA ALA A 271 -14.97 1.99 -8.77
C ALA A 271 -15.84 3.03 -8.04
N ILE A 272 -15.33 4.26 -7.88
CA ILE A 272 -16.06 5.39 -7.29
C ILE A 272 -17.38 5.65 -8.04
N MET A 273 -17.34 5.66 -9.38
CA MET A 273 -18.52 5.87 -10.20
C MET A 273 -19.55 4.74 -10.07
N LYS A 274 -19.11 3.50 -9.91
CA LYS A 274 -20.01 2.36 -9.67
C LYS A 274 -20.75 2.51 -8.35
N VAL A 275 -20.02 2.78 -7.24
CA VAL A 275 -20.64 3.00 -5.92
C VAL A 275 -21.71 4.08 -5.95
N ARG A 276 -21.49 5.17 -6.69
CA ARG A 276 -22.47 6.27 -6.79
C ARG A 276 -23.70 5.95 -7.64
N ARG A 277 -23.63 4.94 -8.51
CA ARG A 277 -24.75 4.53 -9.37
C ARG A 277 -25.62 3.44 -8.75
N GLU A 278 -25.07 2.66 -7.85
CA GLU A 278 -25.82 1.63 -7.14
C GLU A 278 -26.47 2.27 -5.90
N PRO A 279 -27.83 2.32 -5.82
CA PRO A 279 -28.48 2.72 -4.58
C PRO A 279 -28.08 1.71 -3.51
N VAL A 280 -27.47 2.19 -2.43
CA VAL A 280 -27.18 1.34 -1.26
C VAL A 280 -28.54 0.98 -0.65
N ASN A 281 -29.03 -0.22 -0.94
CA ASN A 281 -30.18 -0.76 -0.24
C ASN A 281 -29.70 -1.13 1.16
N PHE A 282 -30.13 -0.37 2.16
CA PHE A 282 -29.94 -0.63 3.57
C PHE A 282 -30.95 -1.65 4.06
#